data_ecab128ad0d38d8b5cf92c9e95616971
#
_entry.id   ecab128ad0d38d8b5cf92c9e95616971
#
_cell.length_a   1.000
_cell.length_b   1.000
_cell.length_c   1.000
_cell.angle_alpha   90.00
_cell.angle_beta   90.00
_cell.angle_gamma   90.00
#
_symmetry.space_group_name_H-M   'P 1'
#
loop_
_entity.id
_entity.type
_entity.pdbx_description
1 polymer ?
#
loop_
_entity_poly.entity_id
_entity_poly.type
_entity_poly.pdbx_seq_one_letter_code
_entity_poly.pdbx_strand_id
1 'polypeptide(L)'
;MAKIGSKFAKNYKGFQGCCLINTDERRHKALSLFPIEDIWGIGRQIARKLDYMGIRTAAQFADKKESWVRSHFNITTLRTWKELNGESCINIEELPQKKSICTSRSFANEGITDKNVIEEAVANFAVRCTEKLRRQGSVCQGITVFAWTSRFNEHVPEYTIHDSLTLPIATNAQEEIVGAALSILRAKYPKPMADSRPDCPDMSFHFKKAGVILWQISPDHPRQQDLFDPIDRSKQKKLMEAIDAINRKNGYGTIRQAIQGTDCRFDLKREYMSKQFTTNIHDILKVKTQ
;
A
#
# COMPACT_ATOMS: atom_id res chain seq x y z
N MET A 1 14.61 4.41 18.29
CA MET A 1 15.29 3.48 19.22
C MET A 1 14.78 2.03 19.12
N ALA A 2 13.47 1.72 19.20
CA ALA A 2 12.93 0.34 19.17
C ALA A 2 13.39 -0.51 17.96
N LYS A 3 13.46 0.08 16.76
CA LYS A 3 13.97 -0.59 15.55
C LYS A 3 15.45 -0.98 15.65
N ILE A 4 16.26 -0.14 16.30
CA ILE A 4 17.69 -0.41 16.58
C ILE A 4 17.80 -1.58 17.55
N GLY A 5 17.08 -1.53 18.68
CA GLY A 5 17.04 -2.63 19.65
C GLY A 5 16.60 -3.95 19.01
N SER A 6 15.56 -3.93 18.18
CA SER A 6 15.10 -5.12 17.44
C SER A 6 16.16 -5.69 16.50
N LYS A 7 16.97 -4.85 15.83
CA LYS A 7 18.06 -5.31 14.96
C LYS A 7 19.20 -5.95 15.77
N PHE A 8 19.57 -5.34 16.90
CA PHE A 8 20.56 -5.94 17.81
C PHE A 8 20.08 -7.27 18.39
N ALA A 9 18.83 -7.33 18.86
CA ALA A 9 18.23 -8.56 19.39
C ALA A 9 18.27 -9.73 18.40
N LYS A 10 18.11 -9.46 17.12
CA LYS A 10 18.14 -10.48 16.05
C LYS A 10 19.56 -10.89 15.67
N ASN A 11 20.49 -9.93 15.61
CA ASN A 11 21.81 -10.15 15.04
C ASN A 11 22.83 -10.68 16.06
N TYR A 12 22.60 -10.43 17.36
CA TYR A 12 23.54 -10.81 18.41
C TYR A 12 22.91 -11.81 19.36
N LYS A 13 23.37 -13.05 19.32
CA LYS A 13 22.86 -14.17 20.16
C LYS A 13 22.86 -13.86 21.65
N GLY A 14 23.80 -13.04 22.14
CA GLY A 14 23.89 -12.64 23.54
C GLY A 14 22.67 -11.90 24.08
N PHE A 15 21.85 -11.31 23.21
CA PHE A 15 20.60 -10.67 23.61
C PHE A 15 19.40 -11.63 23.73
N GLN A 16 19.54 -12.89 23.33
CA GLN A 16 18.48 -13.91 23.42
C GLN A 16 17.12 -13.42 22.87
N GLY A 17 17.13 -12.64 21.77
CA GLY A 17 15.93 -12.08 21.14
C GLY A 17 15.36 -10.81 21.80
N CYS A 18 15.95 -10.30 22.88
CA CYS A 18 15.49 -9.09 23.55
C CYS A 18 16.66 -8.12 23.83
N CYS A 19 16.59 -6.90 23.29
CA CYS A 19 17.58 -5.85 23.53
C CYS A 19 16.90 -4.63 24.12
N LEU A 20 17.23 -4.29 25.36
CA LEU A 20 16.70 -3.14 26.07
C LEU A 20 17.69 -1.97 26.04
N ILE A 21 17.26 -0.85 25.47
CA ILE A 21 18.02 0.41 25.38
C ILE A 21 17.26 1.46 26.19
N ASN A 22 17.49 1.48 27.51
CA ASN A 22 16.73 2.30 28.46
C ASN A 22 17.59 3.35 29.20
N THR A 23 18.91 3.38 28.94
CA THR A 23 19.82 4.39 29.51
C THR A 23 20.53 5.15 28.39
N ASP A 24 21.00 6.35 28.70
CA ASP A 24 21.73 7.18 27.75
C ASP A 24 23.04 6.53 27.30
N GLU A 25 23.73 5.85 28.21
CA GLU A 25 24.95 5.12 27.89
C GLU A 25 24.69 3.99 26.90
N ARG A 26 23.64 3.20 27.13
CA ARG A 26 23.23 2.12 26.22
C ARG A 26 22.78 2.69 24.87
N ARG A 27 22.08 3.84 24.91
CA ARG A 27 21.65 4.54 23.70
C ARG A 27 22.86 4.96 22.88
N HIS A 28 23.79 5.70 23.48
CA HIS A 28 24.99 6.17 22.79
C HIS A 28 25.84 5.01 22.25
N LYS A 29 26.05 3.95 23.06
CA LYS A 29 26.75 2.75 22.61
C LYS A 29 26.05 2.09 21.43
N ALA A 30 24.72 1.97 21.46
CA ALA A 30 23.95 1.39 20.36
C ALA A 30 24.07 2.24 19.09
N LEU A 31 23.98 3.56 19.22
CA LEU A 31 24.08 4.50 18.09
C LEU A 31 25.47 4.55 17.47
N SER A 32 26.54 4.38 18.27
CA SER A 32 27.90 4.36 17.76
C SER A 32 28.21 3.13 16.89
N LEU A 33 27.54 2.01 17.17
CA LEU A 33 27.66 0.76 16.42
C LEU A 33 26.69 0.66 15.23
N PHE A 34 25.74 1.61 15.11
CA PHE A 34 24.66 1.51 14.13
C PHE A 34 24.94 2.39 12.92
N PRO A 35 25.03 1.80 11.68
CA PRO A 35 25.21 2.56 10.46
C PRO A 35 24.06 3.56 10.24
N ILE A 36 24.39 4.76 9.77
CA ILE A 36 23.41 5.82 9.53
C ILE A 36 22.39 5.44 8.46
N GLU A 37 22.79 4.71 7.45
CA GLU A 37 21.95 4.25 6.35
C GLU A 37 20.87 3.26 6.77
N ASP A 38 21.07 2.56 7.89
CA ASP A 38 20.14 1.58 8.45
C ASP A 38 19.10 2.20 9.38
N ILE A 39 19.20 3.50 9.67
CA ILE A 39 18.24 4.22 10.52
C ILE A 39 16.90 4.35 9.81
N TRP A 40 15.84 3.90 10.48
CA TRP A 40 14.49 4.09 9.98
C TRP A 40 14.16 5.59 9.89
N GLY A 41 13.78 6.04 8.71
CA GLY A 41 13.58 7.47 8.40
C GLY A 41 14.74 8.10 7.64
N ILE A 42 15.90 7.46 7.55
CA ILE A 42 17.03 7.88 6.71
C ILE A 42 16.98 7.10 5.40
N GLY A 43 16.47 7.72 4.34
CA GLY A 43 16.44 7.12 3.01
C GLY A 43 17.78 7.26 2.26
N ARG A 44 17.94 6.56 1.13
CA ARG A 44 19.20 6.51 0.35
C ARG A 44 19.79 7.88 0.04
N GLN A 45 18.99 8.89 -0.31
CA GLN A 45 19.48 10.23 -0.63
C GLN A 45 20.00 10.95 0.61
N ILE A 46 19.31 10.83 1.74
CA ILE A 46 19.75 11.43 3.02
C ILE A 46 21.03 10.74 3.50
N ALA A 47 21.08 9.41 3.42
CA ALA A 47 22.26 8.62 3.78
C ALA A 47 23.49 9.04 2.97
N ARG A 48 23.37 9.17 1.64
CA ARG A 48 24.46 9.66 0.77
C ARG A 48 24.90 11.07 1.14
N LYS A 49 23.96 11.97 1.45
CA LYS A 49 24.27 13.34 1.86
C LYS A 49 25.02 13.36 3.19
N LEU A 50 24.62 12.52 4.16
CA LEU A 50 25.30 12.38 5.45
C LEU A 50 26.70 11.76 5.30
N ASP A 51 26.85 10.73 4.48
CA ASP A 51 28.15 10.12 4.18
C ASP A 51 29.12 11.12 3.53
N TYR A 52 28.65 11.93 2.57
CA TYR A 52 29.43 13.03 1.98
C TYR A 52 29.90 14.05 3.04
N MET A 53 29.13 14.26 4.10
CA MET A 53 29.48 15.12 5.25
C MET A 53 30.32 14.39 6.31
N GLY A 54 30.77 13.16 6.04
CA GLY A 54 31.57 12.34 6.96
C GLY A 54 30.79 11.71 8.11
N ILE A 55 29.45 11.70 8.05
CA ILE A 55 28.57 11.15 9.08
C ILE A 55 28.16 9.73 8.66
N ARG A 56 28.77 8.73 9.27
CA ARG A 56 28.57 7.32 8.93
C ARG A 56 27.83 6.52 9.99
N THR A 57 27.81 7.01 11.23
CA THR A 57 27.11 6.34 12.34
C THR A 57 25.94 7.17 12.84
N ALA A 58 24.97 6.49 13.46
CA ALA A 58 23.83 7.15 14.09
C ALA A 58 24.25 8.09 15.23
N ALA A 59 25.33 7.76 15.98
CA ALA A 59 25.86 8.62 17.01
C ALA A 59 26.41 9.94 16.44
N GLN A 60 27.22 9.89 15.38
CA GLN A 60 27.75 11.08 14.75
C GLN A 60 26.65 12.03 14.25
N PHE A 61 25.50 11.48 13.85
CA PHE A 61 24.34 12.29 13.49
C PHE A 61 23.61 12.83 14.71
N ALA A 62 23.40 12.02 15.75
CA ALA A 62 22.74 12.43 16.99
C ALA A 62 23.51 13.53 17.72
N ASP A 63 24.83 13.52 17.64
CA ASP A 63 25.72 14.52 18.26
C ASP A 63 25.72 15.89 17.55
N LYS A 64 25.06 16.01 16.38
CA LYS A 64 24.94 17.32 15.70
C LYS A 64 23.95 18.22 16.45
N LYS A 65 24.19 19.53 16.38
CA LYS A 65 23.29 20.53 16.94
C LYS A 65 21.97 20.57 16.18
N GLU A 66 20.86 20.79 16.88
CA GLU A 66 19.54 20.90 16.28
C GLU A 66 19.50 21.95 15.15
N SER A 67 20.12 23.12 15.37
CA SER A 67 20.22 24.19 14.37
C SER A 67 20.88 23.74 13.07
N TRP A 68 21.93 22.92 13.18
CA TRP A 68 22.59 22.33 12.03
C TRP A 68 21.67 21.36 11.26
N VAL A 69 20.94 20.50 11.99
CA VAL A 69 19.99 19.56 11.34
C VAL A 69 18.87 20.32 10.64
N ARG A 70 18.33 21.38 11.26
CA ARG A 70 17.29 22.22 10.67
C ARG A 70 17.74 22.92 9.39
N SER A 71 18.99 23.36 9.32
CA SER A 71 19.52 24.07 8.13
C SER A 71 19.83 23.14 6.96
N HIS A 72 20.09 21.85 7.21
CA HIS A 72 20.50 20.90 6.18
C HIS A 72 19.43 19.91 5.74
N PHE A 73 18.40 19.69 6.57
CA PHE A 73 17.40 18.63 6.35
C PHE A 73 15.97 19.14 6.62
N ASN A 74 15.01 18.33 6.20
CA ASN A 74 13.59 18.60 6.41
C ASN A 74 13.13 18.22 7.83
N ILE A 75 11.88 18.59 8.14
CA ILE A 75 11.25 18.32 9.45
C ILE A 75 11.20 16.82 9.80
N THR A 76 11.07 15.95 8.81
CA THR A 76 11.01 14.50 9.02
C THR A 76 12.36 13.97 9.53
N THR A 77 13.45 14.42 8.91
CA THR A 77 14.82 14.07 9.35
C THR A 77 15.15 14.68 10.71
N LEU A 78 14.67 15.89 11.01
CA LEU A 78 14.80 16.49 12.33
C LEU A 78 14.07 15.66 13.40
N ARG A 79 12.85 15.18 13.13
CA ARG A 79 12.13 14.28 14.05
C ARG A 79 12.92 12.98 14.28
N THR A 80 13.50 12.40 13.24
CA THR A 80 14.38 11.23 13.39
C THR A 80 15.58 11.54 14.29
N TRP A 81 16.24 12.71 14.11
CA TRP A 81 17.34 13.16 14.97
C TRP A 81 16.90 13.30 16.44
N LYS A 82 15.75 13.91 16.72
CA LYS A 82 15.19 14.03 18.06
C LYS A 82 14.92 12.67 18.70
N GLU A 83 14.33 11.73 17.95
CA GLU A 83 14.09 10.36 18.44
C GLU A 83 15.39 9.59 18.73
N LEU A 84 16.47 9.84 17.99
CA LEU A 84 17.79 9.30 18.31
C LEU A 84 18.33 9.88 19.61
N ASN A 85 18.01 11.13 19.92
CA ASN A 85 18.34 11.78 21.19
C ASN A 85 17.38 11.44 22.34
N GLY A 86 16.43 10.53 22.13
CA GLY A 86 15.50 10.05 23.16
C GLY A 86 14.22 10.87 23.32
N GLU A 87 14.03 11.91 22.48
CA GLU A 87 12.81 12.71 22.45
C GLU A 87 11.75 12.04 21.56
N SER A 88 10.57 11.70 22.11
CA SER A 88 9.47 11.12 21.32
C SER A 88 8.81 12.20 20.46
N CYS A 89 8.81 12.00 19.15
CA CYS A 89 8.22 12.94 18.19
C CYS A 89 6.93 12.46 17.54
N ILE A 90 6.55 11.20 17.77
CA ILE A 90 5.33 10.60 17.23
C ILE A 90 4.42 10.30 18.43
N ASN A 91 3.40 11.13 18.60
CA ASN A 91 2.35 10.90 19.59
C ASN A 91 1.29 9.96 19.00
N ILE A 92 0.49 9.35 19.89
CA ILE A 92 -0.73 8.66 19.51
C ILE A 92 -1.77 9.76 19.24
N GLU A 93 -1.78 10.25 18.00
CA GLU A 93 -2.74 11.23 17.54
C GLU A 93 -3.86 10.52 16.78
N GLU A 94 -5.03 11.15 16.70
CA GLU A 94 -6.07 10.71 15.79
C GLU A 94 -5.53 10.73 14.36
N LEU A 95 -5.69 9.61 13.65
CA LEU A 95 -5.21 9.51 12.29
C LEU A 95 -5.98 10.47 11.40
N PRO A 96 -5.31 11.41 10.72
CA PRO A 96 -5.98 12.32 9.81
C PRO A 96 -6.66 11.54 8.68
N GLN A 97 -7.74 12.09 8.14
CA GLN A 97 -8.40 11.51 6.98
C GLN A 97 -7.41 11.35 5.82
N LYS A 98 -7.51 10.22 5.14
CA LYS A 98 -6.62 9.90 4.03
C LYS A 98 -6.91 10.82 2.85
N LYS A 99 -5.88 11.46 2.32
CA LYS A 99 -5.94 12.29 1.10
C LYS A 99 -5.95 11.45 -0.18
N SER A 100 -5.52 10.20 -0.10
CA SER A 100 -5.58 9.22 -1.17
C SER A 100 -5.75 7.82 -0.61
N ILE A 101 -6.40 6.94 -1.36
CA ILE A 101 -6.63 5.53 -1.02
C ILE A 101 -6.06 4.69 -2.15
N CYS A 102 -5.11 3.82 -1.83
CA CYS A 102 -4.52 2.90 -2.79
C CYS A 102 -4.79 1.45 -2.38
N THR A 103 -5.10 0.63 -3.39
CA THR A 103 -5.06 -0.82 -3.27
C THR A 103 -4.28 -1.36 -4.45
N SER A 104 -3.22 -2.09 -4.17
CA SER A 104 -2.38 -2.70 -5.19
C SER A 104 -1.87 -4.04 -4.72
N ARG A 105 -1.48 -4.89 -5.67
CA ARG A 105 -0.89 -6.18 -5.37
C ARG A 105 0.18 -6.52 -6.41
N SER A 106 1.27 -7.13 -5.95
CA SER A 106 2.21 -7.82 -6.82
C SER A 106 1.72 -9.25 -7.04
N PHE A 107 1.82 -9.71 -8.27
CA PHE A 107 1.36 -11.05 -8.66
C PHE A 107 2.50 -12.07 -8.48
N ALA A 108 2.11 -13.31 -8.19
CA ALA A 108 3.06 -14.41 -7.99
C ALA A 108 3.74 -14.83 -9.30
N ASN A 109 4.77 -15.65 -9.19
CA ASN A 109 5.52 -16.24 -10.30
C ASN A 109 5.99 -15.19 -11.32
N GLU A 110 5.81 -15.46 -12.61
CA GLU A 110 6.21 -14.55 -13.69
C GLU A 110 5.25 -13.39 -13.93
N GLY A 111 4.11 -13.36 -13.26
CA GLY A 111 3.08 -12.34 -13.42
C GLY A 111 1.84 -12.87 -14.13
N ILE A 112 0.97 -11.97 -14.60
CA ILE A 112 -0.30 -12.29 -15.26
C ILE A 112 -0.23 -11.82 -16.71
N THR A 113 -0.59 -12.70 -17.64
CA THR A 113 -0.66 -12.42 -19.08
C THR A 113 -2.10 -12.29 -19.58
N ASP A 114 -3.05 -12.98 -18.93
CA ASP A 114 -4.47 -12.96 -19.29
C ASP A 114 -5.11 -11.60 -18.95
N LYS A 115 -5.56 -10.90 -19.97
CA LYS A 115 -6.24 -9.61 -19.84
C LYS A 115 -7.45 -9.67 -18.91
N ASN A 116 -8.24 -10.73 -18.97
CA ASN A 116 -9.44 -10.87 -18.14
C ASN A 116 -9.08 -10.96 -16.67
N VAL A 117 -7.98 -11.66 -16.34
CA VAL A 117 -7.50 -11.78 -14.94
C VAL A 117 -6.99 -10.44 -14.41
N ILE A 118 -6.36 -9.62 -15.26
CA ILE A 118 -5.95 -8.26 -14.86
C ILE A 118 -7.16 -7.33 -14.69
N GLU A 119 -8.16 -7.42 -15.58
CA GLU A 119 -9.41 -6.66 -15.41
C GLU A 119 -10.13 -7.06 -14.12
N GLU A 120 -10.21 -8.35 -13.80
CA GLU A 120 -10.74 -8.87 -12.55
C GLU A 120 -9.96 -8.32 -11.34
N ALA A 121 -8.63 -8.34 -11.38
CA ALA A 121 -7.78 -7.82 -10.31
C ALA A 121 -8.01 -6.32 -10.08
N VAL A 122 -8.01 -5.52 -11.15
CA VAL A 122 -8.26 -4.06 -11.09
C VAL A 122 -9.65 -3.75 -10.57
N ALA A 123 -10.69 -4.50 -11.00
CA ALA A 123 -12.04 -4.36 -10.49
C ALA A 123 -12.08 -4.63 -8.97
N ASN A 124 -11.45 -5.69 -8.50
CA ASN A 124 -11.36 -6.00 -7.08
C ASN A 124 -10.60 -4.94 -6.28
N PHE A 125 -9.52 -4.37 -6.84
CA PHE A 125 -8.79 -3.28 -6.17
C PHE A 125 -9.63 -2.01 -6.11
N ALA A 126 -10.37 -1.67 -7.15
CA ALA A 126 -11.30 -0.55 -7.17
C ALA A 126 -12.39 -0.71 -6.11
N VAL A 127 -13.03 -1.88 -6.03
CA VAL A 127 -14.05 -2.20 -5.00
C VAL A 127 -13.46 -2.03 -3.61
N ARG A 128 -12.28 -2.56 -3.32
CA ARG A 128 -11.63 -2.39 -2.01
C ARG A 128 -11.30 -0.92 -1.69
N CYS A 129 -10.97 -0.12 -2.71
CA CYS A 129 -10.79 1.31 -2.53
C CYS A 129 -12.10 2.01 -2.18
N THR A 130 -13.21 1.67 -2.85
CA THR A 130 -14.54 2.26 -2.57
C THR A 130 -15.05 1.90 -1.18
N GLU A 131 -14.86 0.67 -0.72
CA GLU A 131 -15.20 0.26 0.64
C GLU A 131 -14.46 1.09 1.70
N LYS A 132 -13.14 1.31 1.49
CA LYS A 132 -12.33 2.16 2.39
C LYS A 132 -12.80 3.61 2.35
N LEU A 133 -13.18 4.10 1.19
CA LEU A 133 -13.68 5.46 0.97
C LEU A 133 -15.01 5.67 1.72
N ARG A 134 -15.97 4.76 1.55
CA ARG A 134 -17.26 4.79 2.27
C ARG A 134 -17.08 4.64 3.78
N ARG A 135 -16.17 3.76 4.23
CA ARG A 135 -15.85 3.61 5.66
C ARG A 135 -15.28 4.89 6.29
N GLN A 136 -14.61 5.72 5.50
CA GLN A 136 -14.12 7.03 5.93
C GLN A 136 -15.20 8.12 5.85
N GLY A 137 -16.39 7.84 5.30
CA GLY A 137 -17.42 8.84 5.05
C GLY A 137 -17.00 9.87 3.99
N SER A 138 -16.35 9.40 2.93
CA SER A 138 -15.74 10.26 1.92
C SER A 138 -16.17 9.85 0.52
N VAL A 139 -15.93 10.74 -0.44
CA VAL A 139 -16.07 10.52 -1.88
C VAL A 139 -14.77 10.94 -2.58
N CYS A 140 -14.55 10.45 -3.78
CA CYS A 140 -13.41 10.84 -4.60
C CYS A 140 -13.84 11.32 -5.98
N GLN A 141 -12.98 12.10 -6.61
CA GLN A 141 -13.18 12.55 -7.98
C GLN A 141 -12.10 12.03 -8.92
N GLY A 142 -10.90 11.76 -8.40
CA GLY A 142 -9.77 11.28 -9.19
C GLY A 142 -9.53 9.78 -9.02
N ILE A 143 -9.28 9.10 -10.14
CA ILE A 143 -8.97 7.68 -10.22
C ILE A 143 -7.70 7.51 -11.05
N THR A 144 -6.74 6.76 -10.53
CA THR A 144 -5.54 6.35 -11.26
C THR A 144 -5.47 4.83 -11.28
N VAL A 145 -5.20 4.27 -12.44
CA VAL A 145 -4.87 2.84 -12.59
C VAL A 145 -3.43 2.71 -13.03
N PHE A 146 -2.73 1.78 -12.41
CA PHE A 146 -1.38 1.43 -12.82
C PHE A 146 -1.20 -0.08 -12.88
N ALA A 147 -0.41 -0.51 -13.84
CA ALA A 147 0.08 -1.88 -13.95
C ALA A 147 1.43 -1.87 -14.66
N TRP A 148 2.36 -2.74 -14.24
CA TRP A 148 3.66 -2.85 -14.89
C TRP A 148 4.19 -4.28 -14.89
N THR A 149 5.00 -4.57 -15.90
CA THR A 149 5.79 -5.79 -16.02
C THR A 149 7.03 -5.73 -15.14
N SER A 150 7.77 -6.82 -15.00
CA SER A 150 9.02 -6.84 -14.23
C SER A 150 10.16 -6.22 -15.02
N ARG A 151 10.90 -5.29 -14.40
CA ARG A 151 12.14 -4.72 -14.95
C ARG A 151 13.35 -5.65 -14.83
N PHE A 152 13.20 -6.76 -14.11
CA PHE A 152 14.29 -7.69 -13.82
C PHE A 152 14.23 -8.96 -14.68
N ASN A 153 13.24 -9.06 -15.56
CA ASN A 153 13.10 -10.20 -16.46
C ASN A 153 13.43 -9.74 -17.89
N GLU A 154 14.63 -10.09 -18.34
CA GLU A 154 15.15 -9.70 -19.66
C GLU A 154 14.44 -10.40 -20.83
N HIS A 155 13.68 -11.47 -20.55
CA HIS A 155 12.96 -12.25 -21.55
C HIS A 155 11.54 -11.77 -21.80
N VAL A 156 11.07 -10.78 -21.06
CA VAL A 156 9.70 -10.25 -21.18
C VAL A 156 9.77 -8.74 -21.45
N PRO A 157 9.01 -8.25 -22.44
CA PRO A 157 9.03 -6.83 -22.76
C PRO A 157 8.55 -5.97 -21.57
N GLU A 158 9.24 -4.85 -21.33
CA GLU A 158 8.81 -3.88 -20.34
C GLU A 158 7.59 -3.12 -20.85
N TYR A 159 6.55 -3.07 -20.03
CA TYR A 159 5.38 -2.25 -20.27
C TYR A 159 4.83 -1.66 -18.99
N THR A 160 4.37 -0.41 -19.06
CA THR A 160 3.78 0.28 -17.91
C THR A 160 2.49 0.95 -18.33
N ILE A 161 1.42 0.59 -17.66
CA ILE A 161 0.16 1.34 -17.67
C ILE A 161 0.20 2.27 -16.46
N HIS A 162 0.03 3.56 -16.67
CA HIS A 162 -0.16 4.54 -15.61
C HIS A 162 -0.96 5.69 -16.19
N ASP A 163 -2.26 5.71 -15.89
CA ASP A 163 -3.14 6.75 -16.38
C ASP A 163 -4.22 7.10 -15.37
N SER A 164 -4.82 8.28 -15.52
CA SER A 164 -5.73 8.86 -14.56
C SER A 164 -6.95 9.45 -15.25
N LEU A 165 -8.09 9.40 -14.56
CA LEU A 165 -9.33 9.99 -14.98
C LEU A 165 -9.93 10.79 -13.83
N THR A 166 -10.50 11.96 -14.16
CA THR A 166 -11.27 12.75 -13.21
C THR A 166 -12.76 12.62 -13.55
N LEU A 167 -13.53 12.18 -12.58
CA LEU A 167 -15.00 12.07 -12.71
C LEU A 167 -15.63 13.47 -12.66
N PRO A 168 -16.68 13.72 -13.42
CA PRO A 168 -17.39 14.99 -13.39
C PRO A 168 -18.01 15.26 -12.01
N ILE A 169 -18.53 14.20 -11.37
CA ILE A 169 -19.15 14.25 -10.04
C ILE A 169 -18.36 13.34 -9.10
N ALA A 170 -17.99 13.86 -7.92
CA ALA A 170 -17.33 13.06 -6.93
C ALA A 170 -18.27 12.00 -6.36
N THR A 171 -17.79 10.75 -6.27
CA THR A 171 -18.61 9.59 -5.91
C THR A 171 -17.86 8.62 -4.99
N ASN A 172 -18.61 7.76 -4.32
CA ASN A 172 -18.10 6.57 -3.64
C ASN A 172 -18.85 5.31 -4.11
N ALA A 173 -19.60 5.44 -5.18
CA ALA A 173 -20.33 4.33 -5.77
C ALA A 173 -19.37 3.36 -6.47
N GLN A 174 -19.54 2.11 -6.17
CA GLN A 174 -18.69 1.03 -6.66
C GLN A 174 -18.74 0.92 -8.18
N GLU A 175 -19.92 1.05 -8.79
CA GLU A 175 -20.12 0.89 -10.23
C GLU A 175 -19.38 1.94 -11.03
N GLU A 176 -19.45 3.21 -10.61
CA GLU A 176 -18.79 4.32 -11.28
C GLU A 176 -17.27 4.21 -11.21
N ILE A 177 -16.75 3.90 -10.03
CA ILE A 177 -15.30 3.81 -9.81
C ILE A 177 -14.71 2.58 -10.51
N VAL A 178 -15.39 1.42 -10.47
CA VAL A 178 -14.97 0.22 -11.21
C VAL A 178 -15.04 0.45 -12.72
N GLY A 179 -16.13 1.03 -13.21
CA GLY A 179 -16.28 1.36 -14.62
C GLY A 179 -15.17 2.27 -15.13
N ALA A 180 -14.88 3.35 -14.38
CA ALA A 180 -13.80 4.29 -14.71
C ALA A 180 -12.41 3.61 -14.66
N ALA A 181 -12.13 2.78 -13.64
CA ALA A 181 -10.88 2.07 -13.55
C ALA A 181 -10.66 1.10 -14.72
N LEU A 182 -11.70 0.36 -15.11
CA LEU A 182 -11.65 -0.53 -16.26
C LEU A 182 -11.51 0.21 -17.59
N SER A 183 -12.14 1.37 -17.74
CA SER A 183 -12.00 2.20 -18.95
C SER A 183 -10.55 2.66 -19.13
N ILE A 184 -9.89 3.10 -18.05
CA ILE A 184 -8.46 3.48 -18.07
C ILE A 184 -7.61 2.27 -18.48
N LEU A 185 -7.81 1.13 -17.82
CA LEU A 185 -7.04 -0.09 -18.12
C LEU A 185 -7.19 -0.51 -19.57
N ARG A 186 -8.43 -0.58 -20.07
CA ARG A 186 -8.75 -1.03 -21.44
C ARG A 186 -8.19 -0.10 -22.52
N ALA A 187 -8.23 1.21 -22.27
CA ALA A 187 -7.69 2.21 -23.19
C ALA A 187 -6.17 2.12 -23.35
N LYS A 188 -5.46 1.69 -22.29
CA LYS A 188 -4.00 1.61 -22.26
C LYS A 188 -3.46 0.17 -22.31
N TYR A 189 -4.34 -0.80 -22.42
CA TYR A 189 -3.90 -2.19 -22.52
C TYR A 189 -3.12 -2.40 -23.83
N PRO A 190 -1.94 -3.01 -23.79
CA PRO A 190 -1.14 -3.21 -24.99
C PRO A 190 -1.89 -4.07 -26.00
N LYS A 191 -1.86 -3.65 -27.25
CA LYS A 191 -2.33 -4.52 -28.34
C LYS A 191 -1.33 -5.66 -28.52
N PRO A 192 -1.79 -6.87 -28.87
CA PRO A 192 -0.88 -7.94 -29.23
C PRO A 192 0.10 -7.44 -30.29
N MET A 193 1.38 -7.59 -30.04
CA MET A 193 2.39 -7.29 -31.08
C MET A 193 2.20 -8.34 -32.19
N ALA A 194 1.57 -7.93 -33.27
CA ALA A 194 1.57 -8.71 -34.50
C ALA A 194 3.00 -8.63 -35.08
N ASP A 195 3.93 -9.40 -34.55
CA ASP A 195 5.21 -9.60 -35.19
C ASP A 195 5.05 -10.70 -36.23
N SER A 196 5.19 -10.30 -37.48
CA SER A 196 5.02 -11.14 -38.67
C SER A 196 6.15 -12.15 -38.85
N ARG A 197 6.99 -12.41 -37.85
CA ARG A 197 8.10 -13.35 -37.92
C ARG A 197 7.66 -14.71 -37.36
N PRO A 198 7.71 -15.77 -38.19
CA PRO A 198 7.27 -17.13 -37.77
C PRO A 198 8.13 -17.74 -36.64
N ASP A 199 9.28 -17.16 -36.34
CA ASP A 199 10.23 -17.67 -35.34
C ASP A 199 10.22 -16.90 -34.01
N CYS A 200 9.34 -15.90 -33.84
CA CYS A 200 9.24 -15.17 -32.60
C CYS A 200 8.13 -15.75 -31.72
N PRO A 201 8.45 -16.29 -30.52
CA PRO A 201 7.41 -16.73 -29.61
C PRO A 201 6.51 -15.55 -29.25
N ASP A 202 5.22 -15.84 -29.10
CA ASP A 202 4.17 -14.89 -28.73
C ASP A 202 4.62 -14.07 -27.52
N MET A 203 5.10 -12.83 -27.73
CA MET A 203 5.64 -11.98 -26.67
C MET A 203 4.50 -11.39 -25.87
N SER A 204 3.96 -12.17 -24.96
CA SER A 204 2.94 -11.73 -24.02
C SER A 204 3.53 -10.83 -22.94
N PHE A 205 2.83 -9.75 -22.59
CA PHE A 205 3.24 -8.88 -21.47
C PHE A 205 2.88 -9.54 -20.14
N HIS A 206 3.87 -9.78 -19.30
CA HIS A 206 3.69 -10.38 -17.96
C HIS A 206 3.56 -9.29 -16.91
N PHE A 207 2.36 -8.88 -16.58
CA PHE A 207 2.12 -7.87 -15.57
C PHE A 207 2.45 -8.40 -14.18
N LYS A 208 3.42 -7.77 -13.54
CA LYS A 208 3.94 -8.17 -12.22
C LYS A 208 3.25 -7.47 -11.07
N LYS A 209 2.68 -6.30 -11.32
CA LYS A 209 1.93 -5.54 -10.33
C LYS A 209 0.84 -4.73 -10.99
N ALA A 210 -0.29 -4.61 -10.31
CA ALA A 210 -1.35 -3.67 -10.66
C ALA A 210 -1.94 -3.03 -9.41
N GLY A 211 -2.63 -1.90 -9.60
CA GLY A 211 -3.31 -1.20 -8.51
C GLY A 211 -4.19 -0.06 -8.98
N VAL A 212 -5.02 0.39 -8.05
CA VAL A 212 -5.93 1.52 -8.19
C VAL A 212 -5.65 2.52 -7.08
N ILE A 213 -5.61 3.79 -7.41
CA ILE A 213 -5.48 4.91 -6.48
C ILE A 213 -6.69 5.83 -6.65
N LEU A 214 -7.38 6.10 -5.56
CA LEU A 214 -8.39 7.16 -5.49
C LEU A 214 -7.76 8.41 -4.87
N TRP A 215 -8.01 9.56 -5.45
CA TRP A 215 -7.48 10.84 -5.03
C TRP A 215 -8.52 11.95 -5.20
N GLN A 216 -8.20 13.21 -4.83
CA GLN A 216 -9.20 14.26 -4.67
C GLN A 216 -10.35 13.81 -3.76
N ILE A 217 -9.96 13.30 -2.58
CA ILE A 217 -10.90 12.82 -1.58
C ILE A 217 -11.44 13.99 -0.79
N SER A 218 -12.76 14.02 -0.62
CA SER A 218 -13.49 15.00 0.19
C SER A 218 -14.57 14.33 1.00
N PRO A 219 -14.99 14.93 2.12
CA PRO A 219 -16.08 14.38 2.93
C PRO A 219 -17.37 14.19 2.12
N ASP A 220 -18.14 13.14 2.45
CA ASP A 220 -19.46 12.87 1.86
C ASP A 220 -20.53 13.73 2.54
N HIS A 221 -20.50 15.05 2.26
CA HIS A 221 -21.52 15.98 2.72
C HIS A 221 -22.65 16.12 1.67
N PRO A 222 -23.85 16.56 2.07
CA PRO A 222 -24.87 16.97 1.11
C PRO A 222 -24.30 18.00 0.15
N ARG A 223 -24.22 17.64 -1.11
CA ARG A 223 -23.71 18.52 -2.18
C ARG A 223 -24.88 19.06 -2.97
N GLN A 224 -24.67 20.21 -3.57
CA GLN A 224 -25.56 20.67 -4.61
C GLN A 224 -25.63 19.59 -5.68
N GLN A 225 -26.84 19.08 -5.93
CA GLN A 225 -27.08 18.10 -6.98
C GLN A 225 -26.82 18.77 -8.32
N ASP A 226 -26.11 18.09 -9.19
CA ASP A 226 -26.00 18.52 -10.58
C ASP A 226 -27.35 18.25 -11.27
N LEU A 227 -27.91 19.27 -11.88
CA LEU A 227 -29.19 19.18 -12.56
C LEU A 227 -29.18 18.15 -13.70
N PHE A 228 -28.01 17.87 -14.26
CA PHE A 228 -27.79 16.95 -15.37
C PHE A 228 -27.27 15.57 -14.92
N ASP A 229 -27.18 15.28 -13.60
CA ASP A 229 -26.79 13.97 -13.11
C ASP A 229 -27.91 12.95 -13.37
N PRO A 230 -27.72 11.97 -14.26
CA PRO A 230 -28.76 10.98 -14.57
C PRO A 230 -28.97 9.95 -13.45
N ILE A 231 -28.12 9.98 -12.41
CA ILE A 231 -28.09 8.96 -11.36
C ILE A 231 -28.85 9.45 -10.13
N ASP A 232 -29.81 8.64 -9.66
CA ASP A 232 -30.42 8.84 -8.34
C ASP A 232 -29.41 8.50 -7.23
N ARG A 233 -28.71 9.53 -6.78
CA ARG A 233 -27.68 9.42 -5.74
C ARG A 233 -28.21 8.88 -4.41
N SER A 234 -29.48 9.17 -4.07
CA SER A 234 -30.09 8.68 -2.85
C SER A 234 -30.32 7.17 -2.90
N LYS A 235 -30.84 6.68 -4.02
CA LYS A 235 -31.05 5.24 -4.26
C LYS A 235 -29.70 4.50 -4.32
N GLN A 236 -28.73 5.08 -5.01
CA GLN A 236 -27.38 4.52 -5.12
C GLN A 236 -26.71 4.38 -3.74
N LYS A 237 -26.80 5.41 -2.89
CA LYS A 237 -26.26 5.38 -1.52
C LYS A 237 -26.88 4.25 -0.69
N LYS A 238 -28.23 4.14 -0.70
CA LYS A 238 -28.94 3.06 -0.01
C LYS A 238 -28.52 1.67 -0.49
N LEU A 239 -28.30 1.51 -1.79
CA LEU A 239 -27.81 0.26 -2.37
C LEU A 239 -26.41 -0.10 -1.84
N MET A 240 -25.49 0.88 -1.83
CA MET A 240 -24.13 0.65 -1.31
C MET A 240 -24.11 0.32 0.17
N GLU A 241 -24.95 1.00 0.97
CA GLU A 241 -25.11 0.72 2.39
C GLU A 241 -25.64 -0.72 2.64
N ALA A 242 -26.61 -1.16 1.85
CA ALA A 242 -27.15 -2.53 1.92
C ALA A 242 -26.10 -3.58 1.55
N ILE A 243 -25.35 -3.38 0.47
CA ILE A 243 -24.26 -4.28 0.05
C ILE A 243 -23.17 -4.35 1.13
N ASP A 244 -22.74 -3.20 1.66
CA ASP A 244 -21.74 -3.15 2.72
C ASP A 244 -22.22 -3.85 4.00
N ALA A 245 -23.50 -3.72 4.36
CA ALA A 245 -24.09 -4.38 5.52
C ALA A 245 -24.11 -5.91 5.35
N ILE A 246 -24.51 -6.40 4.18
CA ILE A 246 -24.53 -7.84 3.88
C ILE A 246 -23.11 -8.42 3.88
N ASN A 247 -22.16 -7.75 3.23
CA ASN A 247 -20.76 -8.19 3.17
C ASN A 247 -20.08 -8.15 4.54
N ARG A 248 -20.49 -7.21 5.42
CA ARG A 248 -19.99 -7.16 6.81
C ARG A 248 -20.53 -8.30 7.66
N LYS A 249 -21.82 -8.65 7.48
CA LYS A 249 -22.50 -9.69 8.26
C LYS A 249 -22.09 -11.10 7.83
N ASN A 250 -22.03 -11.36 6.53
CA ASN A 250 -21.88 -12.71 5.97
C ASN A 250 -20.46 -13.00 5.45
N GLY A 251 -19.54 -12.03 5.54
CA GLY A 251 -18.17 -12.16 5.05
C GLY A 251 -17.90 -11.36 3.79
N TYR A 252 -16.63 -11.01 3.60
CA TYR A 252 -16.19 -10.21 2.48
C TYR A 252 -16.52 -10.86 1.13
N GLY A 253 -17.17 -10.09 0.26
CA GLY A 253 -17.46 -10.51 -1.10
C GLY A 253 -18.64 -11.48 -1.21
N THR A 254 -19.55 -11.55 -0.23
CA THR A 254 -20.82 -12.28 -0.34
C THR A 254 -21.65 -11.73 -1.50
N ILE A 255 -21.76 -10.40 -1.61
CA ILE A 255 -22.26 -9.73 -2.81
C ILE A 255 -21.09 -9.07 -3.51
N ARG A 256 -20.95 -9.36 -4.80
CA ARG A 256 -19.91 -8.78 -5.66
C ARG A 256 -20.43 -8.52 -7.06
N GLN A 257 -19.77 -7.64 -7.78
CA GLN A 257 -20.05 -7.42 -9.20
C GLN A 257 -19.50 -8.60 -10.01
N ALA A 258 -20.17 -8.98 -11.10
CA ALA A 258 -19.75 -10.10 -11.95
C ALA A 258 -18.30 -9.98 -12.44
N ILE A 259 -17.83 -8.75 -12.73
CA ILE A 259 -16.46 -8.47 -13.18
C ILE A 259 -15.38 -8.79 -12.13
N GLN A 260 -15.75 -8.93 -10.86
CA GLN A 260 -14.83 -9.31 -9.80
C GLN A 260 -14.45 -10.81 -9.83
N GLY A 261 -15.15 -11.61 -10.62
CA GLY A 261 -14.92 -13.05 -10.69
C GLY A 261 -15.17 -13.79 -9.38
N THR A 262 -14.97 -15.10 -9.40
CA THR A 262 -15.12 -15.97 -8.23
C THR A 262 -13.80 -16.59 -7.77
N ASP A 263 -12.89 -16.84 -8.71
CA ASP A 263 -11.72 -17.69 -8.50
C ASP A 263 -10.50 -16.95 -7.92
N CYS A 264 -10.51 -15.61 -7.95
CA CYS A 264 -9.41 -14.77 -7.44
C CYS A 264 -8.01 -15.24 -7.91
N ARG A 265 -7.88 -15.60 -9.19
CA ARG A 265 -6.65 -16.15 -9.79
C ARG A 265 -5.41 -15.26 -9.65
N PHE A 266 -5.63 -13.99 -9.32
CA PHE A 266 -4.59 -13.01 -9.02
C PHE A 266 -4.16 -12.99 -7.55
N ASP A 267 -4.80 -13.79 -6.67
CA ASP A 267 -4.44 -13.82 -5.25
C ASP A 267 -3.11 -14.52 -5.00
N LEU A 268 -2.41 -14.06 -3.96
CA LEU A 268 -1.18 -14.71 -3.52
C LEU A 268 -1.51 -16.09 -2.94
N LYS A 269 -0.76 -17.09 -3.34
CA LYS A 269 -0.80 -18.41 -2.70
C LYS A 269 -0.38 -18.27 -1.23
N ARG A 270 -1.25 -18.70 -0.31
CA ARG A 270 -1.03 -18.66 1.14
C ARG A 270 -0.94 -20.08 1.69
N GLU A 271 0.06 -20.82 1.25
CA GLU A 271 0.20 -22.25 1.58
C GLU A 271 0.78 -22.48 2.97
N TYR A 272 1.56 -21.54 3.50
CA TYR A 272 2.27 -21.66 4.78
C TYR A 272 1.83 -20.61 5.80
N MET A 273 0.51 -20.50 6.02
CA MET A 273 0.00 -19.61 7.05
C MET A 273 0.11 -20.27 8.43
N SER A 274 0.58 -19.52 9.42
CA SER A 274 0.45 -19.92 10.83
C SER A 274 -1.04 -19.96 11.22
N LYS A 275 -1.37 -20.82 12.19
CA LYS A 275 -2.72 -20.87 12.76
C LYS A 275 -3.09 -19.54 13.39
N GLN A 276 -4.35 -19.17 13.26
CA GLN A 276 -4.89 -17.89 13.72
C GLN A 276 -5.56 -18.05 15.08
N PHE A 277 -4.80 -18.46 16.10
CA PHE A 277 -5.29 -18.81 17.44
C PHE A 277 -6.17 -17.73 18.12
N THR A 278 -5.96 -16.45 17.77
CA THR A 278 -6.66 -15.31 18.39
C THR A 278 -7.85 -14.79 17.59
N THR A 279 -7.97 -15.18 16.31
CA THR A 279 -8.98 -14.63 15.39
C THR A 279 -9.85 -15.68 14.71
N ASN A 280 -9.46 -16.95 14.77
CA ASN A 280 -10.23 -18.07 14.22
C ASN A 280 -10.47 -19.12 15.30
N ILE A 281 -11.74 -19.30 15.70
CA ILE A 281 -12.15 -20.24 16.74
C ILE A 281 -11.78 -21.70 16.41
N HIS A 282 -11.73 -22.05 15.12
CA HIS A 282 -11.39 -23.41 14.68
C HIS A 282 -9.88 -23.74 14.82
N ASP A 283 -9.05 -22.70 14.94
CA ASP A 283 -7.61 -22.86 15.11
C ASP A 283 -7.18 -22.92 16.58
N ILE A 284 -8.10 -22.68 17.51
CA ILE A 284 -7.82 -22.73 18.96
C ILE A 284 -7.32 -24.12 19.35
N LEU A 285 -6.25 -24.14 20.15
CA LEU A 285 -5.67 -25.39 20.68
C LEU A 285 -6.73 -26.11 21.54
N LYS A 286 -7.05 -27.34 21.16
CA LYS A 286 -7.93 -28.19 21.97
C LYS A 286 -7.11 -28.86 23.06
N VAL A 287 -7.35 -28.51 24.31
CA VAL A 287 -6.75 -29.15 25.48
C VAL A 287 -7.65 -30.31 25.91
N LYS A 288 -7.08 -31.50 26.06
CA LYS A 288 -7.79 -32.62 26.70
C LYS A 288 -7.68 -32.41 28.19
N THR A 289 -8.79 -32.23 28.86
CA THR A 289 -8.88 -32.39 30.34
C THR A 289 -8.81 -33.87 30.66
N GLN A 290 -7.83 -34.26 31.50
CA GLN A 290 -7.79 -35.60 32.10
C GLN A 290 -8.92 -35.75 33.11
#